data_ca7613de9c50eb9fb4f90c83d5ab0d92
#
_entry.id   ca7613de9c50eb9fb4f90c83d5ab0d92
#
_cell.length_a   1.000
_cell.length_b   1.000
_cell.length_c   1.000
_cell.angle_alpha   90.00
_cell.angle_beta   90.00
_cell.angle_gamma   90.00
#
_symmetry.space_group_name_H-M   'P 1'
#
loop_
_entity.id
_entity.type
_entity.pdbx_description
1 polymer ?
#
loop_
_entity_poly.entity_id
_entity_poly.type
_entity_poly.pdbx_seq_one_letter_code
_entity_poly.pdbx_strand_id
1 'polypeptide(L)'
;MRFKLFILTHISVTADTYIHKESQIAKMACSTHKHYHDDEFDPKLFLETYFTCENIPENMSFPMGILHELFCSGKVKGDTLLDVSLAAVIYQLISASNQFKKIYKVEFTDPNITHFKEWLEKKEGATDWSFALQKACEFEGNRDKWQEKEEQLRKTIAGVIKWDNFENIFVNPQLLPEVDCVLCLWQLTVVSKTKEEFQRNLKKFTCCLKPGGQLILFSAVNMTYYVVGKHKFFILSVDRDFIRQTVIKTGFAIEKEHYVSRNINTDLIDYEGMLCIMARKQCECPI
;
A
#
# COMPACT_ATOMS: atom_id res chain seq x y z
N MET A 1 10.81 -22.95 -62.64
CA MET A 1 11.47 -23.17 -61.33
C MET A 1 11.95 -21.80 -60.79
N ARG A 2 11.07 -20.96 -60.28
CA ARG A 2 11.36 -19.66 -59.59
C ARG A 2 10.03 -19.09 -59.04
N PHE A 3 9.55 -19.68 -57.96
CA PHE A 3 8.46 -19.12 -57.19
C PHE A 3 8.49 -19.74 -55.77
N LYS A 4 9.46 -19.34 -54.96
CA LYS A 4 9.46 -19.67 -53.52
C LYS A 4 10.55 -18.87 -52.80
N LEU A 5 10.53 -17.55 -52.87
CA LEU A 5 11.44 -16.77 -52.02
C LEU A 5 10.91 -15.32 -51.72
N PHE A 6 9.62 -15.12 -51.67
CA PHE A 6 9.08 -13.75 -51.42
C PHE A 6 8.12 -13.62 -50.22
N ILE A 7 7.89 -14.69 -49.45
CA ILE A 7 6.94 -14.67 -48.35
C ILE A 7 7.61 -14.56 -46.98
N LEU A 8 8.88 -14.89 -46.82
CA LEU A 8 9.55 -14.89 -45.51
C LEU A 8 10.13 -13.54 -45.07
N THR A 9 10.32 -12.57 -45.98
CA THR A 9 10.86 -11.25 -45.62
C THR A 9 9.81 -10.22 -45.15
N HIS A 10 8.52 -10.45 -45.40
CA HIS A 10 7.46 -9.53 -44.98
C HIS A 10 6.92 -9.80 -43.56
N ILE A 11 7.12 -11.00 -43.00
CA ILE A 11 6.63 -11.33 -41.65
C ILE A 11 7.63 -10.88 -40.57
N SER A 12 8.91 -10.80 -40.86
CA SER A 12 9.94 -10.36 -39.92
C SER A 12 9.89 -8.85 -39.66
N VAL A 13 9.59 -8.05 -40.69
CA VAL A 13 9.50 -6.57 -40.58
C VAL A 13 8.27 -6.12 -39.76
N THR A 14 7.16 -6.90 -39.77
CA THR A 14 5.95 -6.55 -39.01
C THR A 14 6.08 -6.88 -37.53
N ALA A 15 6.77 -7.96 -37.16
CA ALA A 15 6.96 -8.33 -35.77
C ALA A 15 7.93 -7.38 -35.04
N ASP A 16 9.04 -7.03 -35.68
CA ASP A 16 10.00 -6.06 -35.13
C ASP A 16 9.42 -4.64 -35.01
N THR A 17 8.54 -4.27 -35.97
CA THR A 17 7.85 -2.96 -35.93
C THR A 17 6.79 -2.91 -34.83
N TYR A 18 6.13 -4.03 -34.54
CA TYR A 18 5.14 -4.15 -33.46
C TYR A 18 5.82 -4.10 -32.08
N ILE A 19 6.90 -4.86 -31.88
CA ILE A 19 7.68 -4.87 -30.65
C ILE A 19 8.33 -3.50 -30.39
N HIS A 20 8.79 -2.82 -31.43
CA HIS A 20 9.36 -1.47 -31.30
C HIS A 20 8.29 -0.41 -30.99
N LYS A 21 7.07 -0.57 -31.53
CA LYS A 21 5.93 0.30 -31.21
C LYS A 21 5.41 0.09 -29.77
N GLU A 22 5.30 -1.14 -29.30
CA GLU A 22 4.95 -1.43 -27.92
C GLU A 22 6.01 -0.91 -26.92
N SER A 23 7.30 -1.05 -27.25
CA SER A 23 8.38 -0.50 -26.42
C SER A 23 8.43 1.04 -26.43
N GLN A 24 8.06 1.69 -27.53
CA GLN A 24 7.93 3.16 -27.62
C GLN A 24 6.67 3.67 -26.92
N ILE A 25 5.54 2.96 -27.01
CA ILE A 25 4.31 3.29 -26.29
C ILE A 25 4.53 3.11 -24.78
N ALA A 26 5.21 2.04 -24.34
CA ALA A 26 5.59 1.83 -22.96
C ALA A 26 6.57 2.90 -22.44
N LYS A 27 7.53 3.34 -23.27
CA LYS A 27 8.46 4.45 -22.94
C LYS A 27 7.76 5.81 -22.92
N MET A 28 6.80 6.07 -23.82
CA MET A 28 6.00 7.31 -23.79
C MET A 28 5.02 7.33 -22.61
N ALA A 29 4.42 6.20 -22.24
CA ALA A 29 3.59 6.09 -21.05
C ALA A 29 4.40 6.37 -19.77
N CYS A 30 5.68 5.98 -19.74
CA CYS A 30 6.59 6.23 -18.61
C CYS A 30 7.02 7.71 -18.48
N SER A 31 7.04 8.48 -19.57
CA SER A 31 7.51 9.87 -19.54
C SER A 31 6.45 10.89 -19.10
N THR A 32 5.16 10.48 -19.04
CA THR A 32 4.03 11.33 -18.61
C THR A 32 3.43 10.91 -17.28
N HIS A 33 4.03 9.92 -16.59
CA HIS A 33 3.54 9.43 -15.31
C HIS A 33 3.76 10.45 -14.21
N LYS A 34 2.68 10.97 -13.64
CA LYS A 34 2.69 11.65 -12.36
C LYS A 34 2.61 10.59 -11.27
N HIS A 35 3.54 10.63 -10.33
CA HIS A 35 3.55 9.78 -9.16
C HIS A 35 3.17 10.59 -7.93
N TYR A 36 2.65 9.91 -6.93
CA TYR A 36 2.22 10.49 -5.67
C TYR A 36 3.34 11.28 -4.93
N HIS A 37 4.61 10.93 -5.13
CA HIS A 37 5.75 11.63 -4.55
C HIS A 37 6.23 12.84 -5.37
N ASP A 38 5.54 13.17 -6.46
CA ASP A 38 5.77 14.39 -7.22
C ASP A 38 5.19 15.60 -6.44
N ASP A 39 5.77 16.79 -6.63
CA ASP A 39 5.44 18.03 -5.90
C ASP A 39 3.96 18.46 -5.98
N GLU A 40 3.17 17.86 -6.87
CA GLU A 40 1.76 18.19 -7.09
C GLU A 40 0.79 17.39 -6.20
N PHE A 41 1.27 16.45 -5.38
CA PHE A 41 0.41 15.69 -4.47
C PHE A 41 0.10 16.50 -3.22
N ASP A 42 -1.19 16.78 -3.01
CA ASP A 42 -1.73 17.46 -1.83
C ASP A 42 -2.35 16.43 -0.88
N PRO A 43 -1.73 16.16 0.29
CA PRO A 43 -2.25 15.20 1.26
C PRO A 43 -3.64 15.54 1.79
N LYS A 44 -3.90 16.84 2.03
CA LYS A 44 -5.18 17.30 2.56
C LYS A 44 -6.29 17.07 1.54
N LEU A 45 -6.05 17.49 0.30
CA LEU A 45 -7.01 17.29 -0.80
C LEU A 45 -7.25 15.80 -1.08
N PHE A 46 -6.21 14.95 -0.96
CA PHE A 46 -6.35 13.50 -1.06
C PHE A 46 -7.30 12.96 0.02
N LEU A 47 -7.12 13.39 1.27
CA LEU A 47 -7.98 12.96 2.37
C LEU A 47 -9.42 13.45 2.20
N GLU A 48 -9.60 14.70 1.80
CA GLU A 48 -10.93 15.29 1.49
C GLU A 48 -11.62 14.57 0.32
N THR A 49 -10.85 14.07 -0.66
CA THR A 49 -11.39 13.36 -1.83
C THR A 49 -11.85 11.93 -1.47
N TYR A 50 -11.09 11.22 -0.64
CA TYR A 50 -11.27 9.77 -0.44
C TYR A 50 -11.76 9.36 0.95
N PHE A 51 -11.76 10.26 1.93
CA PHE A 51 -12.06 9.93 3.33
C PHE A 51 -12.99 10.97 3.95
N THR A 52 -14.22 11.03 3.46
CA THR A 52 -15.25 11.93 4.01
C THR A 52 -16.03 11.26 5.14
N CYS A 53 -16.47 12.06 6.13
CA CYS A 53 -17.18 11.56 7.31
C CYS A 53 -18.64 11.13 7.05
N GLU A 54 -19.24 11.48 5.92
CA GLU A 54 -20.67 11.17 5.65
C GLU A 54 -20.91 9.69 5.36
N ASN A 55 -19.98 9.02 4.66
CA ASN A 55 -20.04 7.60 4.38
C ASN A 55 -18.63 7.02 4.34
N ILE A 56 -18.34 6.03 5.15
CA ILE A 56 -17.05 5.33 5.11
C ILE A 56 -16.93 4.62 3.77
N PRO A 57 -16.01 5.05 2.90
CA PRO A 57 -15.89 4.49 1.56
C PRO A 57 -15.35 3.06 1.59
N GLU A 58 -15.57 2.30 0.51
CA GLU A 58 -15.20 0.88 0.43
C GLU A 58 -13.70 0.65 0.59
N ASN A 59 -12.87 1.55 0.03
CA ASN A 59 -11.41 1.51 0.16
C ASN A 59 -10.91 1.71 1.60
N MET A 60 -11.78 2.11 2.51
CA MET A 60 -11.51 2.22 3.94
C MET A 60 -12.26 1.14 4.74
N SER A 61 -13.56 0.91 4.48
CA SER A 61 -14.37 -0.06 5.23
C SER A 61 -13.88 -1.50 5.04
N PHE A 62 -13.47 -1.88 3.83
CA PHE A 62 -12.93 -3.19 3.53
C PHE A 62 -11.65 -3.49 4.34
N PRO A 63 -10.57 -2.66 4.26
CA PRO A 63 -9.38 -2.93 5.07
C PRO A 63 -9.65 -2.82 6.58
N MET A 64 -10.47 -1.88 7.04
CA MET A 64 -10.78 -1.78 8.48
C MET A 64 -11.44 -3.04 9.03
N GLY A 65 -12.41 -3.61 8.30
CA GLY A 65 -13.09 -4.85 8.73
C GLY A 65 -12.13 -6.05 8.78
N ILE A 66 -11.28 -6.21 7.75
CA ILE A 66 -10.30 -7.30 7.72
C ILE A 66 -9.22 -7.12 8.79
N LEU A 67 -8.70 -5.91 8.97
CA LEU A 67 -7.67 -5.64 9.98
C LEU A 67 -8.22 -5.85 11.40
N HIS A 68 -9.48 -5.45 11.65
CA HIS A 68 -10.13 -5.76 12.90
C HIS A 68 -10.17 -7.28 13.14
N GLU A 69 -10.67 -8.07 12.17
CA GLU A 69 -10.70 -9.53 12.27
C GLU A 69 -9.32 -10.13 12.53
N LEU A 70 -8.31 -9.72 11.76
CA LEU A 70 -6.94 -10.25 11.87
C LEU A 70 -6.31 -9.96 13.24
N PHE A 71 -6.43 -8.74 13.72
CA PHE A 71 -5.86 -8.35 15.00
C PHE A 71 -6.67 -8.90 16.19
N CYS A 72 -8.00 -8.91 16.13
CA CYS A 72 -8.83 -9.49 17.21
C CYS A 72 -8.68 -11.01 17.33
N SER A 73 -8.31 -11.72 16.24
CA SER A 73 -8.05 -13.16 16.30
C SER A 73 -6.81 -13.53 17.14
N GLY A 74 -5.97 -12.56 17.48
CA GLY A 74 -4.67 -12.76 18.16
C GLY A 74 -3.63 -13.51 17.33
N LYS A 75 -3.91 -13.80 16.06
CA LYS A 75 -2.95 -14.45 15.13
C LYS A 75 -1.88 -13.49 14.66
N VAL A 76 -2.23 -12.20 14.56
CA VAL A 76 -1.30 -11.12 14.20
C VAL A 76 -1.06 -10.26 15.41
N LYS A 77 0.12 -10.36 16.00
CA LYS A 77 0.53 -9.65 17.20
C LYS A 77 2.05 -9.57 17.28
N GLY A 78 2.56 -8.67 18.11
CA GLY A 78 4.00 -8.54 18.36
C GLY A 78 4.32 -7.29 19.16
N ASP A 79 5.61 -7.00 19.27
CA ASP A 79 6.05 -5.77 19.89
C ASP A 79 6.05 -4.58 18.93
N THR A 80 6.42 -4.82 17.67
CA THR A 80 6.66 -3.75 16.70
C THR A 80 5.98 -4.01 15.36
N LEU A 81 5.22 -3.01 14.88
CA LEU A 81 4.64 -2.97 13.53
C LEU A 81 5.29 -1.86 12.73
N LEU A 82 5.59 -2.14 11.46
CA LEU A 82 5.96 -1.14 10.46
C LEU A 82 4.80 -0.91 9.49
N ASP A 83 4.32 0.31 9.40
CA ASP A 83 3.32 0.72 8.42
C ASP A 83 3.98 1.46 7.25
N VAL A 84 3.85 0.90 6.06
CA VAL A 84 4.30 1.46 4.77
C VAL A 84 3.10 1.75 3.85
N SER A 85 1.97 2.13 4.43
CA SER A 85 0.73 2.42 3.69
C SER A 85 0.75 3.80 3.05
N LEU A 86 -0.05 3.94 1.98
CA LEU A 86 -0.20 5.17 1.19
C LEU A 86 -0.71 6.33 2.06
N ALA A 87 -0.07 7.49 1.92
CA ALA A 87 -0.43 8.77 2.49
C ALA A 87 -0.52 8.82 4.04
N ALA A 88 -0.85 9.99 4.57
CA ALA A 88 -0.91 10.28 6.00
C ALA A 88 -2.21 9.77 6.67
N VAL A 89 -2.63 8.56 6.34
CA VAL A 89 -3.84 7.93 6.88
C VAL A 89 -3.55 7.15 8.16
N ILE A 90 -4.55 7.01 9.04
CA ILE A 90 -4.41 6.32 10.32
C ILE A 90 -5.39 5.14 10.51
N TYR A 91 -6.42 5.04 9.70
CA TYR A 91 -7.51 4.09 9.91
C TYR A 91 -7.04 2.63 9.97
N GLN A 92 -5.99 2.28 9.24
CA GLN A 92 -5.37 0.95 9.23
C GLN A 92 -4.61 0.63 10.53
N LEU A 93 -4.26 1.65 11.32
CA LEU A 93 -3.49 1.51 12.55
C LEU A 93 -4.36 1.38 13.80
N ILE A 94 -5.65 1.74 13.71
CA ILE A 94 -6.54 1.82 14.87
C ILE A 94 -6.64 0.47 15.58
N SER A 95 -6.98 -0.60 14.86
CA SER A 95 -7.08 -1.95 15.43
C SER A 95 -5.69 -2.54 15.76
N ALA A 96 -4.64 -2.15 15.03
CA ALA A 96 -3.28 -2.58 15.29
C ALA A 96 -2.76 -2.10 16.65
N SER A 97 -3.20 -0.93 17.12
CA SER A 97 -2.79 -0.36 18.42
C SER A 97 -3.16 -1.23 19.64
N ASN A 98 -4.06 -2.22 19.46
CA ASN A 98 -4.39 -3.21 20.49
C ASN A 98 -3.37 -4.36 20.60
N GLN A 99 -2.58 -4.60 19.55
CA GLN A 99 -1.76 -5.80 19.41
C GLN A 99 -0.26 -5.50 19.41
N PHE A 100 0.12 -4.24 19.16
CA PHE A 100 1.53 -3.82 19.07
C PHE A 100 1.83 -2.75 20.11
N LYS A 101 3.04 -2.82 20.68
CA LYS A 101 3.52 -1.83 21.63
C LYS A 101 4.09 -0.60 20.95
N LYS A 102 4.62 -0.77 19.71
CA LYS A 102 5.24 0.28 18.91
C LYS A 102 4.82 0.16 17.47
N ILE A 103 4.40 1.27 16.87
CA ILE A 103 4.11 1.40 15.46
C ILE A 103 5.05 2.45 14.87
N TYR A 104 5.78 2.11 13.81
CA TYR A 104 6.54 3.05 13.01
C TYR A 104 5.81 3.28 11.69
N LYS A 105 5.57 4.55 11.37
CA LYS A 105 4.98 4.96 10.09
C LYS A 105 6.08 5.37 9.12
N VAL A 106 6.07 4.81 7.91
CA VAL A 106 6.96 5.27 6.82
C VAL A 106 6.17 6.20 5.90
N GLU A 107 6.77 7.34 5.61
CA GLU A 107 6.23 8.31 4.66
C GLU A 107 7.27 8.70 3.61
N PHE A 108 6.79 9.04 2.42
CA PHE A 108 7.61 9.23 1.23
C PHE A 108 7.85 10.70 0.90
N THR A 109 7.00 11.60 1.42
CA THR A 109 7.07 13.03 1.15
C THR A 109 7.03 13.85 2.44
N ASP A 110 7.70 15.01 2.44
CA ASP A 110 7.64 15.93 3.58
C ASP A 110 6.23 16.47 3.87
N PRO A 111 5.38 16.76 2.87
CA PRO A 111 4.00 17.12 3.13
C PRO A 111 3.21 16.06 3.89
N ASN A 112 3.35 14.78 3.53
CA ASN A 112 2.70 13.69 4.27
C ASN A 112 3.23 13.54 5.70
N ILE A 113 4.55 13.65 5.89
CA ILE A 113 5.17 13.62 7.22
C ILE A 113 4.62 14.73 8.09
N THR A 114 4.55 15.95 7.55
CA THR A 114 4.02 17.11 8.24
C THR A 114 2.57 16.90 8.63
N HIS A 115 1.74 16.48 7.68
CA HIS A 115 0.31 16.25 7.89
C HIS A 115 0.04 15.16 8.94
N PHE A 116 0.78 14.04 8.89
CA PHE A 116 0.67 12.99 9.90
C PHE A 116 1.11 13.45 11.28
N LYS A 117 2.20 14.23 11.38
CA LYS A 117 2.69 14.80 12.64
C LYS A 117 1.72 15.82 13.23
N GLU A 118 1.05 16.64 12.40
CA GLU A 118 0.02 17.56 12.86
C GLU A 118 -1.11 16.85 13.58
N TRP A 119 -1.59 15.73 13.01
CA TRP A 119 -2.56 14.89 13.70
C TRP A 119 -1.96 14.29 14.98
N LEU A 120 -0.75 13.72 14.92
CA LEU A 120 -0.09 13.08 16.08
C LEU A 120 0.06 14.06 17.26
N GLU A 121 0.41 15.31 16.98
CA GLU A 121 0.64 16.39 17.94
C GLU A 121 -0.64 17.17 18.32
N LYS A 122 -1.81 16.79 17.81
CA LYS A 122 -3.12 17.44 18.05
C LYS A 122 -3.14 18.91 17.65
N LYS A 123 -2.46 19.27 16.56
CA LYS A 123 -2.46 20.66 16.07
C LYS A 123 -3.85 21.08 15.62
N GLU A 124 -4.15 22.36 15.82
CA GLU A 124 -5.38 22.96 15.28
C GLU A 124 -5.41 22.81 13.74
N GLY A 125 -6.56 22.40 13.20
CA GLY A 125 -6.74 22.13 11.77
C GLY A 125 -6.22 20.78 11.28
N ALA A 126 -5.70 19.91 12.16
CA ALA A 126 -5.36 18.54 11.80
C ALA A 126 -6.61 17.76 11.37
N THR A 127 -6.41 16.75 10.52
CA THR A 127 -7.51 15.91 10.02
C THR A 127 -8.29 15.26 11.16
N ASP A 128 -9.62 15.40 11.13
CA ASP A 128 -10.52 14.71 12.04
C ASP A 128 -10.74 13.26 11.59
N TRP A 129 -10.27 12.31 12.40
CA TRP A 129 -10.44 10.88 12.19
C TRP A 129 -11.49 10.25 13.12
N SER A 130 -12.30 11.07 13.80
CA SER A 130 -13.29 10.59 14.77
C SER A 130 -14.25 9.57 14.17
N PHE A 131 -14.68 9.74 12.92
CA PHE A 131 -15.55 8.80 12.20
C PHE A 131 -14.89 7.41 12.03
N ALA A 132 -13.59 7.36 11.72
CA ALA A 132 -12.85 6.11 11.58
C ALA A 132 -12.63 5.42 12.94
N LEU A 133 -12.30 6.21 13.95
CA LEU A 133 -12.13 5.74 15.33
C LEU A 133 -13.46 5.20 15.90
N GLN A 134 -14.57 5.91 15.70
CA GLN A 134 -15.90 5.44 16.07
C GLN A 134 -16.25 4.12 15.38
N LYS A 135 -15.94 4.01 14.07
CA LYS A 135 -16.19 2.76 13.32
C LYS A 135 -15.36 1.59 13.83
N ALA A 136 -14.09 1.81 14.14
CA ALA A 136 -13.24 0.76 14.73
C ALA A 136 -13.76 0.34 16.11
N CYS A 137 -14.16 1.29 16.95
CA CYS A 137 -14.77 1.02 18.26
C CYS A 137 -16.14 0.35 18.15
N GLU A 138 -16.90 0.61 17.09
CA GLU A 138 -18.16 -0.10 16.80
C GLU A 138 -17.91 -1.60 16.55
N PHE A 139 -16.86 -1.95 15.79
CA PHE A 139 -16.45 -3.35 15.62
C PHE A 139 -16.06 -4.01 16.96
N GLU A 140 -15.53 -3.24 17.90
CA GLU A 140 -15.15 -3.70 19.25
C GLU A 140 -16.33 -3.68 20.24
N GLY A 141 -17.52 -3.22 19.82
CA GLY A 141 -18.72 -3.13 20.67
C GLY A 141 -18.71 -1.97 21.69
N ASN A 142 -17.88 -0.95 21.48
CA ASN A 142 -17.68 0.16 22.43
C ASN A 142 -17.50 1.52 21.76
N ARG A 143 -18.37 1.86 20.80
CA ARG A 143 -18.29 3.06 19.95
C ARG A 143 -17.97 4.35 20.71
N ASP A 144 -18.49 4.51 21.92
CA ASP A 144 -18.32 5.74 22.70
C ASP A 144 -16.90 5.94 23.26
N LYS A 145 -16.04 4.92 23.16
CA LYS A 145 -14.66 4.99 23.64
C LYS A 145 -13.63 5.42 22.59
N TRP A 146 -14.08 6.05 21.51
CA TRP A 146 -13.21 6.42 20.40
C TRP A 146 -12.09 7.41 20.79
N GLN A 147 -12.33 8.34 21.75
CA GLN A 147 -11.29 9.24 22.23
C GLN A 147 -10.19 8.49 22.99
N GLU A 148 -10.55 7.52 23.83
CA GLU A 148 -9.57 6.66 24.51
C GLU A 148 -8.76 5.86 23.51
N LYS A 149 -9.40 5.36 22.45
CA LYS A 149 -8.75 4.65 21.34
C LYS A 149 -7.79 5.53 20.58
N GLU A 150 -8.15 6.78 20.30
CA GLU A 150 -7.27 7.75 19.65
C GLU A 150 -6.02 8.02 20.50
N GLU A 151 -6.19 8.25 21.80
CA GLU A 151 -5.07 8.45 22.71
C GLU A 151 -4.16 7.21 22.80
N GLN A 152 -4.74 6.01 22.80
CA GLN A 152 -3.98 4.78 22.74
C GLN A 152 -3.16 4.68 21.46
N LEU A 153 -3.78 4.95 20.30
CA LEU A 153 -3.08 4.92 19.01
C LEU A 153 -1.93 5.93 18.98
N ARG A 154 -2.16 7.19 19.39
CA ARG A 154 -1.11 8.22 19.45
C ARG A 154 0.07 7.77 20.30
N LYS A 155 -0.18 7.15 21.46
CA LYS A 155 0.88 6.63 22.35
C LYS A 155 1.62 5.43 21.76
N THR A 156 0.96 4.66 20.91
CA THR A 156 1.56 3.48 20.27
C THR A 156 2.47 3.88 19.09
N ILE A 157 2.21 5.05 18.45
CA ILE A 157 3.08 5.57 17.39
C ILE A 157 4.45 5.93 17.97
N ALA A 158 5.47 5.14 17.64
CA ALA A 158 6.84 5.33 18.14
C ALA A 158 7.66 6.31 17.28
N GLY A 159 7.29 6.51 16.03
CA GLY A 159 7.96 7.45 15.13
C GLY A 159 7.43 7.43 13.71
N VAL A 160 7.78 8.52 13.00
CA VAL A 160 7.54 8.67 11.56
C VAL A 160 8.90 8.70 10.87
N ILE A 161 9.09 7.79 9.92
CA ILE A 161 10.35 7.59 9.20
C ILE A 161 10.16 8.07 7.77
N LYS A 162 11.04 8.97 7.29
CA LYS A 162 11.06 9.37 5.90
C LYS A 162 11.73 8.27 5.06
N TRP A 163 11.05 7.84 4.02
CA TRP A 163 11.66 7.02 2.98
C TRP A 163 12.44 7.93 2.02
N ASP A 164 13.74 7.97 2.17
CA ASP A 164 14.60 8.78 1.32
C ASP A 164 15.15 7.91 0.17
N ASN A 165 14.54 8.07 -1.00
CA ASN A 165 14.96 7.51 -2.29
C ASN A 165 15.72 6.17 -2.25
N PHE A 166 15.05 5.10 -1.76
CA PHE A 166 15.43 3.71 -2.00
C PHE A 166 16.76 3.23 -1.41
N GLU A 167 17.49 4.03 -0.64
CA GLU A 167 18.75 3.61 -0.04
C GLU A 167 18.62 3.43 1.49
N ASN A 168 18.58 2.17 1.90
CA ASN A 168 19.10 1.65 3.19
C ASN A 168 18.44 2.07 4.54
N ILE A 169 17.29 2.74 4.59
CA ILE A 169 16.62 3.01 5.88
C ILE A 169 16.28 1.71 6.61
N PHE A 170 15.86 0.67 5.87
CA PHE A 170 15.46 -0.62 6.45
C PHE A 170 16.62 -1.51 6.89
N VAL A 171 17.85 -1.16 6.57
CA VAL A 171 19.04 -1.90 7.01
C VAL A 171 19.81 -1.21 8.12
N ASN A 172 19.34 -0.06 8.61
CA ASN A 172 19.95 0.59 9.77
C ASN A 172 19.17 0.26 11.05
N PRO A 173 19.65 -0.70 11.87
CA PRO A 173 18.96 -1.12 13.11
C PRO A 173 18.80 0.01 14.14
N GLN A 174 19.57 1.10 14.00
CA GLN A 174 19.48 2.28 14.88
C GLN A 174 18.26 3.14 14.53
N LEU A 175 17.82 3.12 13.26
CA LEU A 175 16.67 3.88 12.78
C LEU A 175 15.38 3.05 12.83
N LEU A 176 15.49 1.76 12.49
CA LEU A 176 14.36 0.83 12.48
C LEU A 176 14.82 -0.53 13.02
N PRO A 177 14.28 -0.99 14.16
CA PRO A 177 14.54 -2.33 14.66
C PRO A 177 13.88 -3.38 13.76
N GLU A 178 14.25 -4.65 13.92
CA GLU A 178 13.48 -5.75 13.35
C GLU A 178 12.04 -5.71 13.86
N VAL A 179 11.09 -5.90 12.93
CA VAL A 179 9.65 -5.79 13.21
C VAL A 179 8.96 -7.15 13.15
N ASP A 180 7.87 -7.28 13.89
CA ASP A 180 7.04 -8.49 13.93
C ASP A 180 6.03 -8.52 12.80
N CYS A 181 5.60 -7.34 12.34
CA CYS A 181 4.61 -7.19 11.27
C CYS A 181 4.95 -6.01 10.36
N VAL A 182 4.77 -6.21 9.05
CA VAL A 182 4.74 -5.14 8.05
C VAL A 182 3.32 -5.02 7.51
N LEU A 183 2.75 -3.83 7.60
CA LEU A 183 1.46 -3.47 7.04
C LEU A 183 1.67 -2.54 5.84
N CYS A 184 1.12 -2.91 4.69
CA CYS A 184 1.25 -2.14 3.45
C CYS A 184 -0.11 -2.05 2.76
N LEU A 185 -0.73 -0.86 2.78
CA LEU A 185 -1.98 -0.59 2.07
C LEU A 185 -1.71 0.33 0.88
N TRP A 186 -2.05 -0.15 -0.33
CA TRP A 186 -2.09 0.60 -1.59
C TRP A 186 -0.74 1.15 -2.09
N GLN A 187 0.32 1.13 -1.27
CA GLN A 187 1.57 1.84 -1.54
C GLN A 187 2.42 1.22 -2.67
N LEU A 188 2.51 -0.12 -2.75
CA LEU A 188 3.43 -0.79 -3.68
C LEU A 188 3.17 -0.44 -5.15
N THR A 189 1.90 -0.34 -5.56
CA THR A 189 1.52 0.02 -6.93
C THR A 189 1.76 1.50 -7.24
N VAL A 190 1.71 2.35 -6.21
CA VAL A 190 1.95 3.80 -6.34
C VAL A 190 3.44 4.11 -6.51
N VAL A 191 4.31 3.45 -5.74
CA VAL A 191 5.77 3.71 -5.77
C VAL A 191 6.53 2.88 -6.80
N SER A 192 5.84 2.02 -7.54
CA SER A 192 6.46 1.12 -8.53
C SER A 192 5.99 1.48 -9.93
N LYS A 193 6.94 1.67 -10.87
CA LYS A 193 6.66 1.95 -12.28
C LYS A 193 6.59 0.68 -13.12
N THR A 194 7.24 -0.39 -12.65
CA THR A 194 7.30 -1.69 -13.35
C THR A 194 7.05 -2.85 -12.38
N LYS A 195 6.75 -4.02 -12.92
CA LYS A 195 6.58 -5.25 -12.14
C LYS A 195 7.86 -5.66 -11.40
N GLU A 196 9.02 -5.40 -11.97
CA GLU A 196 10.33 -5.62 -11.35
C GLU A 196 10.55 -4.67 -10.16
N GLU A 197 10.13 -3.40 -10.30
CA GLU A 197 10.16 -2.45 -9.20
C GLU A 197 9.23 -2.84 -8.07
N PHE A 198 8.03 -3.31 -8.38
CA PHE A 198 7.09 -3.82 -7.37
C PHE A 198 7.72 -4.96 -6.55
N GLN A 199 8.36 -5.95 -7.22
CA GLN A 199 9.06 -7.04 -6.54
C GLN A 199 10.21 -6.52 -5.67
N ARG A 200 11.02 -5.60 -6.19
CA ARG A 200 12.14 -5.00 -5.48
C ARG A 200 11.67 -4.20 -4.27
N ASN A 201 10.62 -3.40 -4.43
CA ASN A 201 10.06 -2.60 -3.34
C ASN A 201 9.42 -3.47 -2.26
N LEU A 202 8.71 -4.55 -2.62
CA LEU A 202 8.20 -5.50 -1.64
C LEU A 202 9.34 -6.10 -0.80
N LYS A 203 10.45 -6.52 -1.43
CA LYS A 203 11.63 -7.01 -0.71
C LYS A 203 12.21 -5.95 0.24
N LYS A 204 12.31 -4.70 -0.20
CA LYS A 204 12.78 -3.60 0.63
C LYS A 204 11.86 -3.35 1.83
N PHE A 205 10.55 -3.28 1.63
CA PHE A 205 9.59 -3.05 2.71
C PHE A 205 9.59 -4.16 3.76
N THR A 206 9.96 -5.37 3.37
CA THR A 206 9.93 -6.54 4.24
C THR A 206 11.31 -7.01 4.72
N CYS A 207 12.40 -6.30 4.39
CA CYS A 207 13.74 -6.74 4.78
C CYS A 207 13.95 -6.71 6.30
N CYS A 208 13.35 -5.73 7.00
CA CYS A 208 13.40 -5.62 8.46
C CYS A 208 12.43 -6.56 9.20
N LEU A 209 11.64 -7.36 8.49
CA LEU A 209 10.70 -8.29 9.09
C LEU A 209 11.46 -9.49 9.67
N LYS A 210 11.23 -9.80 10.94
CA LYS A 210 11.80 -10.97 11.62
C LYS A 210 11.51 -12.26 10.87
N PRO A 211 12.34 -13.30 10.98
CA PRO A 211 11.96 -14.66 10.55
C PRO A 211 10.63 -15.07 11.22
N GLY A 212 9.68 -15.60 10.44
CA GLY A 212 8.34 -15.92 10.92
C GLY A 212 7.42 -14.71 11.15
N GLY A 213 7.89 -13.50 10.93
CA GLY A 213 7.09 -12.27 10.98
C GLY A 213 6.03 -12.21 9.87
N GLN A 214 5.07 -11.32 10.00
CA GLN A 214 3.88 -11.28 9.16
C GLN A 214 3.85 -10.07 8.23
N LEU A 215 3.46 -10.30 6.99
CA LEU A 215 3.11 -9.29 6.00
C LEU A 215 1.60 -9.23 5.86
N ILE A 216 1.03 -8.03 5.97
CA ILE A 216 -0.36 -7.74 5.59
C ILE A 216 -0.29 -6.76 4.43
N LEU A 217 -0.68 -7.22 3.25
CA LEU A 217 -0.62 -6.44 2.01
C LEU A 217 -2.01 -6.23 1.46
N PHE A 218 -2.40 -4.96 1.28
CA PHE A 218 -3.57 -4.57 0.50
C PHE A 218 -3.14 -3.96 -0.82
N SER A 219 -3.79 -4.38 -1.91
CA SER A 219 -3.54 -3.86 -3.25
C SER A 219 -4.83 -3.73 -4.03
N ALA A 220 -4.97 -2.67 -4.79
CA ALA A 220 -5.98 -2.59 -5.84
C ALA A 220 -5.57 -3.47 -7.02
N VAL A 221 -6.54 -4.18 -7.59
CA VAL A 221 -6.35 -5.09 -8.72
C VAL A 221 -6.75 -4.38 -10.00
N ASN A 222 -5.88 -4.42 -11.01
CA ASN A 222 -6.05 -3.83 -12.33
C ASN A 222 -6.45 -2.34 -12.30
N MET A 223 -5.94 -1.59 -11.31
CA MET A 223 -6.10 -0.14 -11.21
C MET A 223 -4.98 0.54 -11.99
N THR A 224 -5.32 1.60 -12.74
CA THR A 224 -4.34 2.34 -13.54
C THR A 224 -4.13 3.77 -13.08
N TYR A 225 -5.09 4.37 -12.36
CA TYR A 225 -4.99 5.75 -11.88
C TYR A 225 -5.89 6.02 -10.67
N TYR A 226 -5.57 7.14 -10.02
CA TYR A 226 -6.46 7.84 -9.08
C TYR A 226 -6.38 9.36 -9.29
N VAL A 227 -7.41 10.08 -8.90
CA VAL A 227 -7.53 11.53 -9.10
C VAL A 227 -7.51 12.26 -7.76
N VAL A 228 -6.69 13.31 -7.65
CA VAL A 228 -6.69 14.24 -6.51
C VAL A 228 -6.82 15.65 -7.05
N GLY A 229 -7.93 16.31 -6.76
CA GLY A 229 -8.27 17.60 -7.33
C GLY A 229 -8.31 17.56 -8.86
N LYS A 230 -7.46 18.32 -9.53
CA LYS A 230 -7.33 18.35 -11.00
C LYS A 230 -6.25 17.41 -11.55
N HIS A 231 -5.53 16.71 -10.69
CA HIS A 231 -4.39 15.88 -11.08
C HIS A 231 -4.78 14.40 -11.12
N LYS A 232 -4.39 13.75 -12.22
CA LYS A 232 -4.50 12.30 -12.39
C LYS A 232 -3.14 11.67 -12.14
N PHE A 233 -3.06 10.84 -11.11
CA PHE A 233 -1.86 10.08 -10.75
C PHE A 233 -1.99 8.67 -11.28
N PHE A 234 -0.98 8.24 -12.03
CA PHE A 234 -0.93 6.89 -12.59
C PHE A 234 -0.22 5.95 -11.63
N ILE A 235 -0.66 4.71 -11.60
CA ILE A 235 -0.09 3.64 -10.78
C ILE A 235 0.18 2.41 -11.64
N LEU A 236 1.02 1.53 -11.15
CA LEU A 236 1.29 0.25 -11.81
C LEU A 236 0.06 -0.65 -11.74
N SER A 237 -0.51 -0.97 -12.89
CA SER A 237 -1.59 -1.95 -12.99
C SER A 237 -1.04 -3.36 -12.83
N VAL A 238 -1.59 -4.10 -11.86
CA VAL A 238 -1.23 -5.49 -11.57
C VAL A 238 -2.47 -6.33 -11.31
N ASP A 239 -2.45 -7.55 -11.81
CA ASP A 239 -3.50 -8.54 -11.56
C ASP A 239 -3.25 -9.31 -10.25
N ARG A 240 -4.29 -10.02 -9.80
CA ARG A 240 -4.27 -10.81 -8.56
C ARG A 240 -3.17 -11.88 -8.57
N ASP A 241 -2.97 -12.56 -9.69
CA ASP A 241 -2.01 -13.65 -9.79
C ASP A 241 -0.57 -13.14 -9.71
N PHE A 242 -0.28 -12.00 -10.34
CA PHE A 242 1.02 -11.35 -10.22
C PHE A 242 1.32 -10.98 -8.76
N ILE A 243 0.38 -10.38 -8.03
CA ILE A 243 0.56 -10.00 -6.61
C ILE A 243 0.88 -11.25 -5.78
N ARG A 244 0.05 -12.31 -5.91
CA ARG A 244 0.24 -13.59 -5.19
C ARG A 244 1.61 -14.21 -5.47
N GLN A 245 1.97 -14.34 -6.76
CA GLN A 245 3.24 -14.91 -7.16
C GLN A 245 4.43 -14.10 -6.66
N THR A 246 4.30 -12.78 -6.64
CA THR A 246 5.35 -11.90 -6.11
C THR A 246 5.55 -12.11 -4.61
N VAL A 247 4.48 -12.19 -3.83
CA VAL A 247 4.56 -12.48 -2.39
C VAL A 247 5.27 -13.81 -2.14
N ILE A 248 4.88 -14.88 -2.86
CA ILE A 248 5.50 -16.21 -2.73
C ILE A 248 6.99 -16.16 -3.12
N LYS A 249 7.32 -15.57 -4.28
CA LYS A 249 8.70 -15.46 -4.78
C LYS A 249 9.61 -14.60 -3.89
N THR A 250 9.01 -13.75 -3.06
CA THR A 250 9.74 -12.91 -2.09
C THR A 250 10.03 -13.65 -0.77
N GLY A 251 9.63 -14.93 -0.66
CA GLY A 251 9.93 -15.79 0.50
C GLY A 251 8.82 -15.82 1.55
N PHE A 252 7.57 -15.61 1.14
CA PHE A 252 6.43 -15.65 2.04
C PHE A 252 5.52 -16.85 1.74
N ALA A 253 4.95 -17.44 2.80
CA ALA A 253 3.83 -18.36 2.72
C ALA A 253 2.53 -17.57 2.94
N ILE A 254 1.60 -17.62 1.97
CA ILE A 254 0.29 -16.99 2.10
C ILE A 254 -0.55 -17.81 3.07
N GLU A 255 -1.02 -17.19 4.15
CA GLU A 255 -1.87 -17.81 5.18
C GLU A 255 -3.36 -17.51 4.96
N LYS A 256 -3.67 -16.31 4.47
CA LYS A 256 -5.05 -15.88 4.22
C LYS A 256 -5.11 -14.89 3.08
N GLU A 257 -6.22 -14.92 2.35
CA GLU A 257 -6.50 -14.01 1.25
C GLU A 257 -7.96 -13.61 1.27
N HIS A 258 -8.21 -12.32 1.06
CA HIS A 258 -9.54 -11.76 0.88
C HIS A 258 -9.57 -10.94 -0.39
N TYR A 259 -10.64 -11.07 -1.14
CA TYR A 259 -10.87 -10.30 -2.35
C TYR A 259 -12.32 -9.80 -2.37
N VAL A 260 -12.50 -8.56 -2.78
CA VAL A 260 -13.79 -7.97 -3.06
C VAL A 260 -13.77 -7.31 -4.43
N SER A 261 -14.77 -7.59 -5.26
CA SER A 261 -14.95 -6.91 -6.53
C SER A 261 -15.45 -5.49 -6.29
N ARG A 262 -15.06 -4.56 -7.16
CA ARG A 262 -15.52 -3.17 -7.14
C ARG A 262 -17.05 -3.11 -7.20
N ASN A 263 -17.65 -2.30 -6.33
CA ASN A 263 -19.09 -2.04 -6.33
C ASN A 263 -19.45 -0.54 -6.39
N ILE A 264 -18.44 0.33 -6.53
CA ILE A 264 -18.65 1.78 -6.63
C ILE A 264 -18.55 2.26 -8.07
N ASN A 265 -19.40 3.24 -8.43
CA ASN A 265 -19.34 3.91 -9.72
C ASN A 265 -18.77 5.32 -9.54
N THR A 266 -17.50 5.49 -9.92
CA THR A 266 -16.81 6.78 -9.88
C THR A 266 -15.72 6.82 -10.93
N ASP A 267 -15.44 8.01 -11.47
CA ASP A 267 -14.33 8.26 -12.40
C ASP A 267 -13.03 8.68 -11.67
N LEU A 268 -13.05 8.72 -10.34
CA LEU A 268 -11.87 9.08 -9.54
C LEU A 268 -10.82 7.98 -9.51
N ILE A 269 -11.24 6.72 -9.67
CA ILE A 269 -10.40 5.51 -9.64
C ILE A 269 -11.01 4.43 -10.54
N ASP A 270 -10.20 3.53 -11.08
CA ASP A 270 -10.62 2.52 -12.08
C ASP A 270 -10.32 1.06 -11.71
N TYR A 271 -10.09 0.74 -10.42
CA TYR A 271 -9.78 -0.63 -10.01
C TYR A 271 -10.93 -1.64 -10.29
N GLU A 272 -10.59 -2.90 -10.49
CA GLU A 272 -11.55 -4.00 -10.64
C GLU A 272 -11.97 -4.61 -9.30
N GLY A 273 -11.07 -4.61 -8.32
CA GLY A 273 -11.32 -5.12 -6.99
C GLY A 273 -10.18 -4.81 -6.04
N MET A 274 -10.37 -5.18 -4.79
CA MET A 274 -9.39 -5.01 -3.73
C MET A 274 -8.98 -6.36 -3.16
N LEU A 275 -7.67 -6.56 -3.03
CA LEU A 275 -7.05 -7.78 -2.52
C LEU A 275 -6.35 -7.50 -1.20
N CYS A 276 -6.57 -8.35 -0.20
CA CYS A 276 -5.76 -8.44 1.00
C CYS A 276 -5.06 -9.79 1.05
N ILE A 277 -3.76 -9.78 1.26
CA ILE A 277 -2.95 -10.98 1.51
C ILE A 277 -2.33 -10.87 2.90
N MET A 278 -2.57 -11.87 3.74
CA MET A 278 -1.81 -12.12 4.96
C MET A 278 -0.82 -13.25 4.68
N ALA A 279 0.46 -12.99 4.89
CA ALA A 279 1.52 -13.95 4.61
C ALA A 279 2.59 -13.95 5.70
N ARG A 280 3.24 -15.09 5.91
CA ARG A 280 4.30 -15.27 6.88
C ARG A 280 5.64 -15.40 6.20
N LYS A 281 6.64 -14.65 6.68
CA LYS A 281 8.03 -14.77 6.19
C LYS A 281 8.56 -16.16 6.53
N GLN A 282 8.96 -16.90 5.50
CA GLN A 282 9.57 -18.21 5.68
C GLN A 282 10.95 -18.04 6.28
N CYS A 283 11.29 -18.92 7.23
CA CYS A 283 12.67 -19.03 7.68
C CYS A 283 13.48 -19.60 6.51
N GLU A 284 14.60 -18.99 6.18
CA GLU A 284 15.58 -19.64 5.31
C GLU A 284 16.02 -20.91 6.06
N CYS A 285 15.68 -22.08 5.50
CA CYS A 285 16.29 -23.32 5.98
C CYS A 285 17.79 -23.16 5.75
N PRO A 286 18.65 -23.24 6.77
CA PRO A 286 20.08 -23.39 6.52
C PRO A 286 20.25 -24.67 5.70
N ILE A 287 20.75 -24.52 4.47
CA ILE A 287 21.19 -25.61 3.60
C ILE A 287 22.41 -26.27 4.22
#